data_df18fa7b308eb7b287dcde86a3cf456a
#
_entry.id   df18fa7b308eb7b287dcde86a3cf456a
#
_cell.length_a   1.000
_cell.length_b   1.000
_cell.length_c   1.000
_cell.angle_alpha   90.00
_cell.angle_beta   90.00
_cell.angle_gamma   90.00
#
_symmetry.space_group_name_H-M   'P 1'
#
loop_
_entity.id
_entity.type
_entity.pdbx_description
1 polymer ?
#
loop_
_entity_poly.entity_id
_entity_poly.type
_entity_poly.pdbx_seq_one_letter_code
_entity_poly.pdbx_strand_id
1 'polypeptide(L)'
;NLQYAFICTEDKDFYSEPGVNFKRTIGAMINEYLLPIYSSKQGASTLEQQLIKNLTDDNSASGIDGALRKVREIYRALCLSRSYSKETILEAYLNTISFTGTIQGVQTAANEYFNKDVSQLTLWECATIASITKNPTNYNPYTNPENLIHRRNFIMYNMWQQGIISEEDYRNGAAQPLVLAEEDTNKKTSSVTSYFTDALFTEVVHDIMDKEGVDESTAQSMLYTGGYTIEATVNPKMQTAMENLMLNEGDAYFPAGWHEEEVTSISDDDVQVMNEDGTPKTRTGDDGTVYYYRNVRTQAAMVTLDYDGNVLAMVGGLGKKTKSLSLNRAYSVTRQTGSTIKPIGAYALGIEYGLVNWSTMLNNSPLYLKQDMVIRDEEYCRKNGLMGMSDTQLKAYPNAWRSWPRNYGGNYGDNSDLPLWNGLARSLNTIAIRVGDLVGASNIFNFVYNTLQLDTLDPSSDVGLAQMVMGSQTHGVTPTALAAAFQIFY
;
A
#
# COMPACT_ATOMS: atom_id res chain seq x y z
N ASN A 1 -10.70 -31.40 -19.38
CA ASN A 1 -9.74 -31.69 -18.31
C ASN A 1 -9.70 -30.61 -17.25
N LEU A 2 -9.64 -29.30 -17.64
CA LEU A 2 -9.55 -28.19 -16.69
C LEU A 2 -10.73 -28.16 -15.69
N GLN A 3 -11.97 -28.21 -16.18
CA GLN A 3 -13.17 -28.23 -15.34
C GLN A 3 -13.11 -29.35 -14.30
N TYR A 4 -12.76 -30.54 -14.72
CA TYR A 4 -12.64 -31.70 -13.81
C TYR A 4 -11.50 -31.57 -12.81
N ALA A 5 -10.39 -30.90 -13.13
CA ALA A 5 -9.32 -30.64 -12.19
C ALA A 5 -9.81 -29.79 -11.00
N PHE A 6 -10.67 -28.81 -11.26
CA PHE A 6 -11.33 -28.02 -10.20
C PHE A 6 -12.39 -28.83 -9.45
N ILE A 7 -13.30 -29.47 -10.15
CA ILE A 7 -14.41 -30.22 -9.54
C ILE A 7 -13.90 -31.35 -8.64
N CYS A 8 -12.97 -32.18 -9.13
CA CYS A 8 -12.42 -33.30 -8.35
C CYS A 8 -11.73 -32.86 -7.06
N THR A 9 -11.21 -31.64 -7.02
CA THR A 9 -10.41 -31.16 -5.91
C THR A 9 -11.21 -30.32 -4.93
N GLU A 10 -12.03 -29.41 -5.47
CA GLU A 10 -12.75 -28.43 -4.65
C GLU A 10 -14.16 -28.95 -4.28
N ASP A 11 -14.83 -29.60 -5.22
CA ASP A 11 -16.23 -29.98 -5.04
C ASP A 11 -16.67 -31.19 -5.88
N LYS A 12 -16.25 -32.36 -5.47
CA LYS A 12 -16.50 -33.63 -6.22
C LYS A 12 -17.99 -33.94 -6.45
N ASP A 13 -18.88 -33.41 -5.64
CA ASP A 13 -20.31 -33.64 -5.70
C ASP A 13 -21.04 -32.49 -6.43
N PHE A 14 -20.35 -31.57 -7.07
CA PHE A 14 -20.86 -30.35 -7.70
C PHE A 14 -22.11 -30.56 -8.56
N TYR A 15 -22.09 -31.53 -9.45
CA TYR A 15 -23.25 -31.81 -10.34
C TYR A 15 -24.43 -32.43 -9.63
N SER A 16 -24.27 -33.04 -8.47
CA SER A 16 -25.31 -33.77 -7.76
C SER A 16 -25.94 -33.00 -6.58
N GLU A 17 -25.28 -31.96 -6.10
CA GLU A 17 -25.73 -31.20 -4.93
C GLU A 17 -26.46 -29.89 -5.32
N PRO A 18 -27.35 -29.37 -4.45
CA PRO A 18 -28.19 -28.21 -4.75
C PRO A 18 -27.48 -26.87 -4.51
N GLY A 19 -26.14 -26.81 -4.64
CA GLY A 19 -25.33 -25.60 -4.42
C GLY A 19 -24.69 -25.51 -3.02
N VAL A 20 -25.06 -26.43 -2.12
CA VAL A 20 -24.47 -26.52 -0.77
C VAL A 20 -24.41 -27.99 -0.36
N ASN A 21 -23.25 -28.42 0.11
CA ASN A 21 -23.11 -29.74 0.71
C ASN A 21 -23.46 -29.66 2.21
N PHE A 22 -24.76 -29.87 2.52
CA PHE A 22 -25.27 -29.75 3.89
C PHE A 22 -24.54 -30.63 4.90
N LYS A 23 -24.17 -31.85 4.51
CA LYS A 23 -23.46 -32.78 5.39
C LYS A 23 -22.07 -32.25 5.79
N ARG A 24 -21.30 -31.76 4.80
CA ARG A 24 -19.96 -31.17 5.02
C ARG A 24 -20.07 -29.83 5.75
N THR A 25 -21.03 -28.99 5.39
CA THR A 25 -21.24 -27.66 5.99
C THR A 25 -21.63 -27.75 7.46
N ILE A 26 -22.58 -28.63 7.81
CA ILE A 26 -22.99 -28.85 9.20
C ILE A 26 -21.84 -29.46 10.01
N GLY A 27 -21.11 -30.43 9.45
CA GLY A 27 -19.91 -31.01 10.08
C GLY A 27 -18.84 -29.98 10.38
N ALA A 28 -18.56 -29.08 9.44
CA ALA A 28 -17.61 -27.99 9.63
C ALA A 28 -18.08 -26.96 10.68
N MET A 29 -19.35 -26.58 10.68
CA MET A 29 -19.92 -25.68 11.69
C MET A 29 -19.86 -26.28 13.12
N ILE A 30 -20.17 -27.56 13.26
CA ILE A 30 -20.06 -28.27 14.55
C ILE A 30 -18.60 -28.26 15.01
N ASN A 31 -17.66 -28.54 14.12
CA ASN A 31 -16.24 -28.58 14.44
C ASN A 31 -15.66 -27.18 14.78
N GLU A 32 -16.18 -26.13 14.18
CA GLU A 32 -15.67 -24.76 14.39
C GLU A 32 -16.29 -24.08 15.65
N TYR A 33 -17.59 -24.31 15.91
CA TYR A 33 -18.33 -23.56 16.93
C TYR A 33 -18.76 -24.37 18.17
N LEU A 34 -18.82 -25.71 18.10
CA LEU A 34 -19.37 -26.52 19.18
C LEU A 34 -18.36 -27.50 19.79
N LEU A 35 -17.66 -28.29 18.98
CA LEU A 35 -16.73 -29.31 19.45
C LEU A 35 -15.62 -29.51 18.40
N PRO A 36 -14.37 -29.11 18.66
CA PRO A 36 -13.25 -29.37 17.76
C PRO A 36 -12.89 -30.86 17.78
N ILE A 37 -13.59 -31.65 16.97
CA ILE A 37 -13.41 -33.12 16.87
C ILE A 37 -12.27 -33.46 15.90
N TYR A 38 -12.00 -32.60 14.93
CA TYR A 38 -10.96 -32.82 13.91
C TYR A 38 -9.90 -31.73 13.97
N SER A 39 -8.65 -32.14 14.00
CA SER A 39 -7.46 -31.24 14.04
C SER A 39 -7.16 -30.53 12.71
N SER A 40 -7.86 -30.88 11.61
CA SER A 40 -7.69 -30.23 10.29
C SER A 40 -8.98 -29.56 9.83
N LYS A 41 -8.89 -28.28 9.44
CA LYS A 41 -9.97 -27.57 8.74
C LYS A 41 -10.19 -28.22 7.36
N GLN A 42 -11.16 -29.12 7.26
CA GLN A 42 -11.58 -29.64 5.96
C GLN A 42 -12.35 -28.55 5.22
N GLY A 43 -11.99 -28.26 3.95
CA GLY A 43 -12.74 -27.37 3.07
C GLY A 43 -14.16 -27.91 2.88
N ALA A 44 -15.15 -27.18 3.35
CA ALA A 44 -16.58 -27.57 3.28
C ALA A 44 -17.37 -26.74 2.29
N SER A 45 -16.77 -25.73 1.66
CA SER A 45 -17.44 -24.84 0.71
C SER A 45 -17.52 -25.46 -0.68
N THR A 46 -18.68 -25.32 -1.32
CA THR A 46 -18.94 -25.73 -2.72
C THR A 46 -18.40 -24.69 -3.70
N LEU A 47 -18.39 -25.02 -4.99
CA LEU A 47 -18.01 -24.06 -6.05
C LEU A 47 -18.97 -22.87 -6.11
N GLU A 48 -20.26 -23.08 -5.86
CA GLU A 48 -21.24 -22.01 -5.76
C GLU A 48 -20.95 -21.06 -4.60
N GLN A 49 -20.60 -21.61 -3.44
CA GLN A 49 -20.23 -20.80 -2.27
C GLN A 49 -18.96 -20.02 -2.51
N GLN A 50 -17.97 -20.62 -3.18
CA GLN A 50 -16.73 -19.93 -3.57
C GLN A 50 -17.00 -18.83 -4.60
N LEU A 51 -17.86 -19.09 -5.60
CA LEU A 51 -18.29 -18.08 -6.58
C LEU A 51 -18.97 -16.90 -5.90
N ILE A 52 -19.94 -17.16 -5.00
CA ILE A 52 -20.60 -16.10 -4.23
C ILE A 52 -19.57 -15.28 -3.43
N LYS A 53 -18.64 -15.95 -2.77
CA LYS A 53 -17.56 -15.26 -2.04
C LYS A 53 -16.72 -14.37 -2.96
N ASN A 54 -16.32 -14.87 -4.13
CA ASN A 54 -15.54 -14.12 -5.10
C ASN A 54 -16.27 -12.90 -5.67
N LEU A 55 -17.62 -12.99 -5.79
CA LEU A 55 -18.45 -11.92 -6.35
C LEU A 55 -18.92 -10.89 -5.31
N THR A 56 -18.93 -11.21 -4.02
CA THR A 56 -19.55 -10.34 -3.01
C THR A 56 -18.56 -9.73 -2.03
N ASP A 57 -17.30 -10.14 -2.07
CA ASP A 57 -16.20 -9.71 -1.18
C ASP A 57 -16.59 -9.49 0.31
N ASP A 58 -17.59 -10.24 0.77
CA ASP A 58 -18.06 -10.20 2.16
C ASP A 58 -16.98 -10.86 3.05
N ASN A 59 -15.96 -10.09 3.39
CA ASN A 59 -14.77 -10.51 4.14
C ASN A 59 -14.90 -10.32 5.65
N SER A 60 -16.09 -10.06 6.18
CA SER A 60 -16.32 -9.99 7.63
C SER A 60 -15.82 -11.26 8.33
N ALA A 61 -14.78 -11.12 9.14
CA ALA A 61 -13.84 -12.22 9.35
C ALA A 61 -14.08 -13.06 10.60
N SER A 62 -14.82 -12.61 11.64
CA SER A 62 -14.86 -13.33 12.92
C SER A 62 -16.15 -13.12 13.72
N GLY A 63 -16.43 -14.04 14.65
CA GLY A 63 -17.53 -13.93 15.60
C GLY A 63 -18.91 -14.11 14.96
N ILE A 64 -19.90 -13.39 15.48
CA ILE A 64 -21.30 -13.45 15.04
C ILE A 64 -21.43 -12.99 13.58
N ASP A 65 -20.69 -11.98 13.17
CA ASP A 65 -20.71 -11.47 11.80
C ASP A 65 -20.18 -12.50 10.79
N GLY A 66 -19.14 -13.24 11.16
CA GLY A 66 -18.64 -14.36 10.38
C GLY A 66 -19.66 -15.48 10.20
N ALA A 67 -20.44 -15.80 11.25
CA ALA A 67 -21.53 -16.78 11.16
C ALA A 67 -22.68 -16.28 10.26
N LEU A 68 -23.08 -15.02 10.40
CA LEU A 68 -24.11 -14.39 9.56
C LEU A 68 -23.67 -14.31 8.09
N ARG A 69 -22.40 -13.98 7.85
CA ARG A 69 -21.81 -14.04 6.50
C ARG A 69 -21.97 -15.45 5.90
N LYS A 70 -21.61 -16.49 6.65
CA LYS A 70 -21.74 -17.87 6.15
C LYS A 70 -23.18 -18.28 5.87
N VAL A 71 -24.14 -17.80 6.65
CA VAL A 71 -25.58 -18.02 6.39
C VAL A 71 -26.00 -17.32 5.09
N ARG A 72 -25.57 -16.07 4.87
CA ARG A 72 -25.85 -15.34 3.62
C ARG A 72 -25.24 -16.05 2.41
N GLU A 73 -23.98 -16.50 2.53
CA GLU A 73 -23.29 -17.27 1.49
C GLU A 73 -24.04 -18.55 1.11
N ILE A 74 -24.47 -19.33 2.10
CA ILE A 74 -25.27 -20.56 1.90
C ILE A 74 -26.57 -20.23 1.19
N TYR A 75 -27.33 -19.23 1.65
CA TYR A 75 -28.59 -18.83 1.05
C TYR A 75 -28.40 -18.40 -0.41
N ARG A 76 -27.42 -17.55 -0.69
CA ARG A 76 -27.12 -17.09 -2.05
C ARG A 76 -26.66 -18.23 -2.96
N ALA A 77 -25.86 -19.18 -2.47
CA ALA A 77 -25.45 -20.36 -3.23
C ALA A 77 -26.62 -21.26 -3.63
N LEU A 78 -27.61 -21.44 -2.72
CA LEU A 78 -28.84 -22.16 -3.02
C LEU A 78 -29.69 -21.42 -4.06
N CYS A 79 -29.80 -20.11 -3.98
CA CYS A 79 -30.52 -19.29 -4.97
C CYS A 79 -29.84 -19.39 -6.34
N LEU A 80 -28.48 -19.26 -6.36
CA LEU A 80 -27.68 -19.36 -7.58
C LEU A 80 -27.91 -20.71 -8.29
N SER A 81 -27.78 -21.80 -7.55
CA SER A 81 -27.96 -23.17 -8.09
C SER A 81 -29.41 -23.46 -8.58
N ARG A 82 -30.42 -22.68 -8.10
CA ARG A 82 -31.78 -22.77 -8.61
C ARG A 82 -32.02 -21.92 -9.85
N SER A 83 -31.26 -20.84 -10.02
CA SER A 83 -31.50 -19.86 -11.07
C SER A 83 -30.66 -20.11 -12.34
N TYR A 84 -29.55 -20.80 -12.21
CA TYR A 84 -28.61 -21.04 -13.30
C TYR A 84 -28.21 -22.50 -13.41
N SER A 85 -27.82 -22.94 -14.61
CA SER A 85 -27.27 -24.28 -14.81
C SER A 85 -25.91 -24.47 -14.17
N LYS A 86 -25.55 -25.70 -13.87
CA LYS A 86 -24.23 -26.02 -13.31
C LYS A 86 -23.08 -25.60 -14.24
N GLU A 87 -23.27 -25.71 -15.55
CA GLU A 87 -22.33 -25.29 -16.57
C GLU A 87 -22.11 -23.77 -16.51
N THR A 88 -23.17 -22.97 -16.42
CA THR A 88 -23.11 -21.51 -16.30
C THR A 88 -22.40 -21.09 -15.02
N ILE A 89 -22.70 -21.76 -13.91
CA ILE A 89 -22.04 -21.49 -12.61
C ILE A 89 -20.56 -21.80 -12.68
N LEU A 90 -20.20 -22.95 -13.27
CA LEU A 90 -18.80 -23.35 -13.42
C LEU A 90 -18.02 -22.40 -14.34
N GLU A 91 -18.64 -21.98 -15.45
CA GLU A 91 -18.07 -20.98 -16.35
C GLU A 91 -17.81 -19.65 -15.62
N ALA A 92 -18.79 -19.14 -14.88
CA ALA A 92 -18.64 -17.93 -14.07
C ALA A 92 -17.52 -18.08 -13.03
N TYR A 93 -17.46 -19.21 -12.34
CA TYR A 93 -16.40 -19.50 -11.38
C TYR A 93 -15.01 -19.48 -12.03
N LEU A 94 -14.83 -20.18 -13.15
CA LEU A 94 -13.55 -20.27 -13.84
C LEU A 94 -13.10 -18.92 -14.43
N ASN A 95 -14.03 -18.03 -14.74
CA ASN A 95 -13.72 -16.68 -15.23
C ASN A 95 -13.46 -15.67 -14.13
N THR A 96 -13.91 -15.91 -12.90
CA THR A 96 -13.78 -14.96 -11.78
C THR A 96 -12.75 -15.36 -10.75
N ILE A 97 -12.23 -16.59 -10.80
CA ILE A 97 -11.24 -17.04 -9.81
C ILE A 97 -9.91 -16.31 -9.96
N SER A 98 -9.36 -15.88 -8.82
CA SER A 98 -8.09 -15.16 -8.76
C SER A 98 -6.91 -16.11 -8.62
N PHE A 99 -5.81 -15.77 -9.26
CA PHE A 99 -4.52 -16.44 -9.23
C PHE A 99 -3.46 -15.54 -8.53
N THR A 100 -2.22 -15.57 -8.99
CA THR A 100 -1.16 -14.71 -8.43
C THR A 100 -1.24 -13.29 -9.00
N GLY A 101 -1.03 -12.30 -8.14
CA GLY A 101 -1.06 -10.88 -8.55
C GLY A 101 -2.45 -10.46 -9.06
N THR A 102 -2.50 -9.87 -10.23
CA THR A 102 -3.72 -9.37 -10.89
C THR A 102 -4.34 -10.37 -11.88
N ILE A 103 -3.84 -11.62 -11.92
CA ILE A 103 -4.33 -12.63 -12.85
C ILE A 103 -5.69 -13.13 -12.38
N GLN A 104 -6.73 -12.90 -13.18
CA GLN A 104 -8.09 -13.34 -12.94
C GLN A 104 -8.63 -14.14 -14.12
N GLY A 105 -9.29 -15.25 -13.81
CA GLY A 105 -9.83 -16.18 -14.81
C GLY A 105 -8.82 -17.13 -15.42
N VAL A 106 -9.30 -18.33 -15.78
CA VAL A 106 -8.45 -19.44 -16.27
C VAL A 106 -7.83 -19.17 -17.63
N GLN A 107 -8.49 -18.38 -18.50
CA GLN A 107 -7.92 -18.04 -19.81
C GLN A 107 -6.71 -17.12 -19.63
N THR A 108 -6.80 -16.13 -18.76
CA THR A 108 -5.67 -15.25 -18.44
C THR A 108 -4.50 -16.04 -17.84
N ALA A 109 -4.81 -16.96 -16.92
CA ALA A 109 -3.82 -17.85 -16.32
C ALA A 109 -3.16 -18.78 -17.33
N ALA A 110 -3.91 -19.33 -18.28
CA ALA A 110 -3.38 -20.16 -19.36
C ALA A 110 -2.42 -19.40 -20.28
N ASN A 111 -2.78 -18.17 -20.63
CA ASN A 111 -1.92 -17.28 -21.41
C ASN A 111 -0.66 -16.89 -20.64
N GLU A 112 -0.78 -16.54 -19.37
CA GLU A 112 0.33 -16.08 -18.55
C GLU A 112 1.35 -17.19 -18.28
N TYR A 113 0.86 -18.35 -17.80
CA TYR A 113 1.79 -19.42 -17.38
C TYR A 113 2.28 -20.31 -18.52
N PHE A 114 1.51 -20.43 -19.60
CA PHE A 114 1.80 -21.40 -20.67
C PHE A 114 1.79 -20.80 -22.07
N ASN A 115 1.42 -19.52 -22.22
CA ASN A 115 1.25 -18.85 -23.53
C ASN A 115 0.32 -19.65 -24.47
N LYS A 116 -0.79 -20.18 -23.92
CA LYS A 116 -1.74 -21.03 -24.61
C LYS A 116 -3.17 -20.57 -24.40
N ASP A 117 -4.01 -20.82 -25.40
CA ASP A 117 -5.45 -20.82 -25.18
C ASP A 117 -5.82 -21.96 -24.21
N VAL A 118 -6.85 -21.72 -23.37
CA VAL A 118 -7.28 -22.70 -22.37
C VAL A 118 -7.67 -24.05 -22.98
N SER A 119 -8.14 -24.06 -24.21
CA SER A 119 -8.49 -25.28 -24.96
C SER A 119 -7.28 -26.12 -25.39
N GLN A 120 -6.09 -25.53 -25.40
CA GLN A 120 -4.83 -26.15 -25.81
C GLN A 120 -4.01 -26.69 -24.63
N LEU A 121 -4.49 -26.49 -23.40
CA LEU A 121 -3.80 -26.97 -22.21
C LEU A 121 -3.76 -28.50 -22.16
N THR A 122 -2.61 -29.03 -21.84
CA THR A 122 -2.42 -30.45 -21.54
C THR A 122 -3.07 -30.79 -20.19
N LEU A 123 -3.22 -32.08 -19.91
CA LEU A 123 -3.81 -32.54 -18.65
C LEU A 123 -3.08 -32.01 -17.41
N TRP A 124 -1.75 -32.07 -17.42
CA TRP A 124 -0.94 -31.60 -16.29
C TRP A 124 -0.87 -30.08 -16.19
N GLU A 125 -1.02 -29.33 -17.27
CA GLU A 125 -1.16 -27.88 -17.26
C GLU A 125 -2.51 -27.47 -16.67
N CYS A 126 -3.60 -28.18 -17.00
CA CYS A 126 -4.90 -28.00 -16.36
C CYS A 126 -4.83 -28.21 -14.83
N ALA A 127 -4.18 -29.30 -14.40
CA ALA A 127 -3.98 -29.57 -12.98
C ALA A 127 -3.05 -28.54 -12.29
N THR A 128 -2.08 -28.00 -13.02
CA THR A 128 -1.20 -26.93 -12.54
C THR A 128 -2.00 -25.66 -12.25
N ILE A 129 -2.82 -25.19 -13.19
CA ILE A 129 -3.68 -24.02 -13.01
C ILE A 129 -4.60 -24.23 -11.79
N ALA A 130 -5.27 -25.36 -11.69
CA ALA A 130 -6.16 -25.66 -10.55
C ALA A 130 -5.40 -25.72 -9.20
N SER A 131 -4.09 -25.99 -9.22
CA SER A 131 -3.28 -26.04 -8.01
C SER A 131 -3.04 -24.67 -7.37
N ILE A 132 -2.90 -23.62 -8.19
CA ILE A 132 -2.53 -22.27 -7.76
C ILE A 132 -3.62 -21.66 -6.90
N THR A 133 -4.89 -21.87 -7.24
CA THR A 133 -6.04 -21.21 -6.63
C THR A 133 -6.24 -21.51 -5.13
N LYS A 134 -5.72 -22.62 -4.64
CA LYS A 134 -5.83 -23.00 -3.22
C LYS A 134 -5.10 -22.02 -2.29
N ASN A 135 -3.93 -21.60 -2.67
CA ASN A 135 -3.10 -20.60 -1.99
C ASN A 135 -2.10 -20.04 -3.01
N PRO A 136 -2.45 -18.95 -3.71
CA PRO A 136 -1.64 -18.41 -4.81
C PRO A 136 -0.21 -18.05 -4.41
N THR A 137 0.04 -17.69 -3.16
CA THR A 137 1.39 -17.40 -2.66
C THR A 137 2.21 -18.69 -2.49
N ASN A 138 1.63 -19.71 -1.83
CA ASN A 138 2.34 -20.96 -1.53
C ASN A 138 2.51 -21.88 -2.76
N TYR A 139 1.62 -21.74 -3.75
CA TYR A 139 1.65 -22.51 -4.99
C TYR A 139 1.98 -21.64 -6.21
N ASN A 140 2.73 -20.56 -5.99
CA ASN A 140 3.20 -19.70 -7.08
C ASN A 140 4.20 -20.47 -7.98
N PRO A 141 3.95 -20.56 -9.32
CA PRO A 141 4.78 -21.35 -10.21
C PRO A 141 6.21 -20.84 -10.35
N TYR A 142 6.43 -19.55 -10.10
CA TYR A 142 7.75 -18.91 -10.21
C TYR A 142 8.56 -18.96 -8.94
N THR A 143 7.91 -18.80 -7.77
CA THR A 143 8.62 -18.71 -6.48
C THR A 143 8.60 -20.02 -5.67
N ASN A 144 7.60 -20.88 -5.87
CA ASN A 144 7.41 -22.12 -5.12
C ASN A 144 7.06 -23.32 -6.04
N PRO A 145 7.86 -23.60 -7.08
CA PRO A 145 7.55 -24.63 -8.09
C PRO A 145 7.43 -26.04 -7.50
N GLU A 146 8.19 -26.37 -6.47
CA GLU A 146 8.14 -27.70 -5.83
C GLU A 146 6.79 -27.94 -5.13
N ASN A 147 6.32 -26.98 -4.36
CA ASN A 147 5.01 -27.05 -3.70
C ASN A 147 3.89 -27.19 -4.74
N LEU A 148 4.00 -26.43 -5.84
CA LEU A 148 3.05 -26.47 -6.93
C LEU A 148 3.02 -27.86 -7.60
N ILE A 149 4.18 -28.46 -7.90
CA ILE A 149 4.28 -29.80 -8.49
C ILE A 149 3.66 -30.85 -7.57
N HIS A 150 3.92 -30.80 -6.28
CA HIS A 150 3.30 -31.69 -5.31
C HIS A 150 1.77 -31.56 -5.33
N ARG A 151 1.25 -30.33 -5.35
CA ARG A 151 -0.19 -30.06 -5.42
C ARG A 151 -0.80 -30.51 -6.74
N ARG A 152 -0.15 -30.26 -7.88
CA ARG A 152 -0.54 -30.72 -9.20
C ARG A 152 -0.71 -32.25 -9.22
N ASN A 153 0.29 -32.95 -8.71
CA ASN A 153 0.29 -34.41 -8.70
C ASN A 153 -0.82 -34.96 -7.79
N PHE A 154 -1.12 -34.28 -6.67
CA PHE A 154 -2.27 -34.59 -5.83
C PHE A 154 -3.60 -34.38 -6.55
N ILE A 155 -3.77 -33.34 -7.33
CA ILE A 155 -4.98 -33.11 -8.14
C ILE A 155 -5.14 -34.22 -9.17
N MET A 156 -4.09 -34.56 -9.90
CA MET A 156 -4.13 -35.63 -10.88
C MET A 156 -4.41 -36.99 -10.26
N TYR A 157 -3.88 -37.26 -9.05
CA TYR A 157 -4.21 -38.45 -8.27
C TYR A 157 -5.70 -38.52 -7.94
N ASN A 158 -6.31 -37.41 -7.52
CA ASN A 158 -7.75 -37.33 -7.25
C ASN A 158 -8.58 -37.57 -8.52
N MET A 159 -8.17 -37.03 -9.66
CA MET A 159 -8.82 -37.28 -10.95
C MET A 159 -8.79 -38.76 -11.35
N TRP A 160 -7.65 -39.43 -11.14
CA TRP A 160 -7.53 -40.88 -11.34
C TRP A 160 -8.43 -41.67 -10.36
N GLN A 161 -8.38 -41.38 -9.06
CA GLN A 161 -9.18 -42.09 -8.06
C GLN A 161 -10.68 -41.94 -8.29
N GLN A 162 -11.12 -40.85 -8.91
CA GLN A 162 -12.50 -40.60 -9.27
C GLN A 162 -12.86 -41.12 -10.67
N GLY A 163 -11.94 -41.80 -11.36
CA GLY A 163 -12.16 -42.42 -12.68
C GLY A 163 -12.26 -41.43 -13.84
N ILE A 164 -11.81 -40.19 -13.66
CA ILE A 164 -11.83 -39.15 -14.71
C ILE A 164 -10.70 -39.34 -15.70
N ILE A 165 -9.55 -39.80 -15.24
CA ILE A 165 -8.37 -40.12 -16.05
C ILE A 165 -7.90 -41.55 -15.77
N SER A 166 -7.16 -42.12 -16.69
CA SER A 166 -6.54 -43.43 -16.50
C SER A 166 -5.34 -43.37 -15.54
N GLU A 167 -4.92 -44.53 -15.00
CA GLU A 167 -3.70 -44.64 -14.23
C GLU A 167 -2.47 -44.25 -15.06
N GLU A 168 -2.49 -44.60 -16.34
CA GLU A 168 -1.41 -44.26 -17.29
C GLU A 168 -1.30 -42.74 -17.45
N ASP A 169 -2.43 -42.03 -17.63
CA ASP A 169 -2.46 -40.56 -17.73
C ASP A 169 -1.93 -39.92 -16.47
N TYR A 170 -2.34 -40.45 -15.30
CA TYR A 170 -1.83 -39.94 -14.00
C TYR A 170 -0.32 -40.11 -13.90
N ARG A 171 0.22 -41.31 -14.18
CA ARG A 171 1.67 -41.59 -14.07
C ARG A 171 2.48 -40.75 -15.07
N ASN A 172 2.00 -40.67 -16.29
CA ASN A 172 2.65 -39.89 -17.35
C ASN A 172 2.64 -38.39 -17.01
N GLY A 173 1.53 -37.86 -16.60
CA GLY A 173 1.42 -36.45 -16.26
C GLY A 173 2.15 -36.04 -14.98
N ALA A 174 2.16 -36.91 -13.96
CA ALA A 174 2.91 -36.66 -12.73
C ALA A 174 4.44 -36.63 -12.96
N ALA A 175 4.92 -37.35 -13.97
CA ALA A 175 6.32 -37.36 -14.35
C ALA A 175 6.76 -36.15 -15.20
N GLN A 176 5.81 -35.36 -15.72
CA GLN A 176 6.16 -34.20 -16.54
C GLN A 176 6.78 -33.07 -15.70
N PRO A 177 7.85 -32.45 -16.19
CA PRO A 177 8.42 -31.27 -15.56
C PRO A 177 7.42 -30.10 -15.63
N LEU A 178 7.55 -29.14 -14.72
CA LEU A 178 6.87 -27.87 -14.85
C LEU A 178 7.63 -27.04 -15.91
N VAL A 179 7.02 -26.83 -17.05
CA VAL A 179 7.54 -25.98 -18.12
C VAL A 179 6.57 -24.80 -18.24
N LEU A 180 7.01 -23.66 -17.78
CA LEU A 180 6.28 -22.39 -17.96
C LEU A 180 6.63 -21.81 -19.32
N ALA A 181 5.79 -20.93 -19.84
CA ALA A 181 6.14 -20.12 -21.01
C ALA A 181 7.46 -19.39 -20.72
N GLU A 182 8.36 -19.36 -21.70
CA GLU A 182 9.53 -18.50 -21.61
C GLU A 182 9.03 -17.08 -21.37
N GLU A 183 9.61 -16.40 -20.39
CA GLU A 183 9.39 -14.96 -20.25
C GLU A 183 9.76 -14.34 -21.60
N ASP A 184 8.73 -13.99 -22.38
CA ASP A 184 8.94 -13.19 -23.57
C ASP A 184 9.50 -11.85 -23.09
N THR A 185 10.82 -11.71 -23.17
CA THR A 185 11.54 -10.48 -22.79
C THR A 185 11.07 -9.28 -23.62
N ASN A 186 10.29 -9.49 -24.68
CA ASN A 186 9.59 -8.48 -25.46
C ASN A 186 8.12 -8.29 -25.04
N LYS A 187 7.48 -9.28 -24.44
CA LYS A 187 6.31 -9.09 -23.59
C LYS A 187 6.81 -8.82 -22.17
N LYS A 188 7.03 -7.58 -21.84
CA LYS A 188 7.09 -7.10 -20.44
C LYS A 188 5.72 -7.26 -19.77
N THR A 189 5.21 -8.46 -19.69
CA THR A 189 4.20 -8.86 -18.72
C THR A 189 4.95 -9.45 -17.53
N SER A 190 5.72 -8.62 -16.85
CA SER A 190 5.92 -8.91 -15.46
C SER A 190 4.52 -8.92 -14.87
N SER A 191 4.13 -10.01 -14.21
CA SER A 191 2.90 -10.06 -13.39
C SER A 191 2.85 -8.95 -12.32
N VAL A 192 3.88 -8.18 -12.22
CA VAL A 192 4.05 -7.02 -11.32
C VAL A 192 3.89 -5.75 -12.14
N THR A 193 2.79 -5.08 -11.94
CA THR A 193 2.49 -3.76 -12.53
C THR A 193 3.43 -2.68 -12.01
N SER A 194 3.65 -1.60 -12.79
CA SER A 194 4.42 -0.44 -12.33
C SER A 194 3.72 0.26 -11.17
N TYR A 195 4.44 1.09 -10.41
CA TYR A 195 3.81 1.95 -9.40
C TYR A 195 2.82 2.94 -10.00
N PHE A 196 3.07 3.41 -11.22
CA PHE A 196 2.14 4.24 -11.96
C PHE A 196 0.85 3.48 -12.28
N THR A 197 0.96 2.27 -12.81
CA THR A 197 -0.20 1.43 -13.15
C THR A 197 -1.02 1.08 -11.91
N ASP A 198 -0.37 0.81 -10.77
CA ASP A 198 -1.07 0.55 -9.50
C ASP A 198 -1.87 1.77 -9.04
N ALA A 199 -1.28 2.97 -9.10
CA ALA A 199 -1.97 4.20 -8.74
C ALA A 199 -3.16 4.48 -9.68
N LEU A 200 -2.94 4.33 -10.99
CA LEU A 200 -4.00 4.45 -11.99
C LEU A 200 -5.15 3.47 -11.74
N PHE A 201 -4.84 2.21 -11.45
CA PHE A 201 -5.84 1.20 -11.11
C PHE A 201 -6.68 1.63 -9.91
N THR A 202 -6.03 2.08 -8.84
CA THR A 202 -6.71 2.54 -7.62
C THR A 202 -7.61 3.74 -7.90
N GLU A 203 -7.14 4.71 -8.66
CA GLU A 203 -7.90 5.90 -9.02
C GLU A 203 -9.13 5.56 -9.86
N VAL A 204 -8.98 4.74 -10.91
CA VAL A 204 -10.10 4.32 -11.76
C VAL A 204 -11.13 3.50 -10.97
N VAL A 205 -10.70 2.67 -10.03
CA VAL A 205 -11.63 1.94 -9.14
C VAL A 205 -12.43 2.93 -8.29
N HIS A 206 -11.80 3.95 -7.69
CA HIS A 206 -12.49 4.98 -6.93
C HIS A 206 -13.47 5.78 -7.81
N ASP A 207 -13.07 6.15 -9.02
CA ASP A 207 -13.95 6.86 -9.96
C ASP A 207 -15.21 6.03 -10.31
N ILE A 208 -15.05 4.72 -10.49
CA ILE A 208 -16.20 3.82 -10.71
C ILE A 208 -17.07 3.74 -9.45
N MET A 209 -16.47 3.62 -8.26
CA MET A 209 -17.22 3.61 -6.99
C MET A 209 -18.07 4.88 -6.85
N ASP A 210 -17.48 6.03 -7.07
CA ASP A 210 -18.16 7.33 -6.91
C ASP A 210 -19.25 7.53 -7.96
N LYS A 211 -18.98 7.16 -9.21
CA LYS A 211 -19.90 7.34 -10.33
C LYS A 211 -21.09 6.41 -10.29
N GLU A 212 -20.85 5.12 -9.96
CA GLU A 212 -21.87 4.08 -10.00
C GLU A 212 -22.49 3.81 -8.62
N GLY A 213 -21.94 4.39 -7.55
CA GLY A 213 -22.41 4.20 -6.17
C GLY A 213 -22.25 2.77 -5.67
N VAL A 214 -21.18 2.09 -6.06
CA VAL A 214 -20.90 0.68 -5.73
C VAL A 214 -19.72 0.56 -4.77
N ASP A 215 -19.57 -0.60 -4.15
CA ASP A 215 -18.40 -0.92 -3.33
C ASP A 215 -17.16 -1.22 -4.19
N GLU A 216 -15.99 -1.24 -3.55
CA GLU A 216 -14.69 -1.42 -4.20
C GLU A 216 -14.61 -2.73 -4.99
N SER A 217 -15.10 -3.83 -4.44
CA SER A 217 -15.07 -5.14 -5.08
C SER A 217 -15.92 -5.16 -6.36
N THR A 218 -17.10 -4.54 -6.31
CA THR A 218 -17.96 -4.38 -7.48
C THR A 218 -17.31 -3.49 -8.52
N ALA A 219 -16.69 -2.38 -8.12
CA ALA A 219 -15.98 -1.46 -9.01
C ALA A 219 -14.79 -2.17 -9.70
N GLN A 220 -14.01 -2.94 -8.95
CA GLN A 220 -12.92 -3.76 -9.51
C GLN A 220 -13.45 -4.78 -10.53
N SER A 221 -14.54 -5.48 -10.21
CA SER A 221 -15.19 -6.41 -11.14
C SER A 221 -15.66 -5.71 -12.41
N MET A 222 -16.30 -4.54 -12.27
CA MET A 222 -16.72 -3.71 -13.41
C MET A 222 -15.54 -3.29 -14.26
N LEU A 223 -14.42 -2.86 -13.65
CA LEU A 223 -13.20 -2.48 -14.35
C LEU A 223 -12.68 -3.63 -15.24
N TYR A 224 -12.65 -4.85 -14.73
CA TYR A 224 -12.16 -6.01 -15.49
C TYR A 224 -13.12 -6.52 -16.56
N THR A 225 -14.43 -6.37 -16.34
CA THR A 225 -15.46 -6.98 -17.21
C THR A 225 -16.20 -5.97 -18.08
N GLY A 226 -16.12 -4.67 -17.75
CA GLY A 226 -16.89 -3.60 -18.38
C GLY A 226 -16.40 -3.15 -19.75
N GLY A 227 -15.29 -3.66 -20.24
CA GLY A 227 -14.74 -3.29 -21.55
C GLY A 227 -14.25 -1.84 -21.63
N TYR A 228 -13.81 -1.27 -20.51
CA TYR A 228 -13.30 0.10 -20.45
C TYR A 228 -12.03 0.28 -21.29
N THR A 229 -11.91 1.44 -21.92
CA THR A 229 -10.63 1.95 -22.45
C THR A 229 -10.13 3.02 -21.49
N ILE A 230 -8.93 2.86 -20.96
CA ILE A 230 -8.31 3.78 -20.01
C ILE A 230 -7.18 4.51 -20.73
N GLU A 231 -7.32 5.82 -20.89
CA GLU A 231 -6.27 6.68 -21.40
C GLU A 231 -5.48 7.25 -20.22
N ALA A 232 -4.16 7.04 -20.23
CA ALA A 232 -3.27 7.45 -19.15
C ALA A 232 -2.24 8.48 -19.62
N THR A 233 -1.82 9.33 -18.69
CA THR A 233 -0.86 10.41 -18.94
C THR A 233 0.61 9.95 -18.88
N VAL A 234 0.86 8.66 -18.61
CA VAL A 234 2.21 8.12 -18.45
C VAL A 234 3.10 8.37 -19.66
N ASN A 235 4.32 8.84 -19.42
CA ASN A 235 5.39 8.87 -20.41
C ASN A 235 6.24 7.60 -20.21
N PRO A 236 6.16 6.58 -21.11
CA PRO A 236 6.85 5.30 -20.93
C PRO A 236 8.37 5.42 -20.82
N LYS A 237 8.97 6.38 -21.55
CA LYS A 237 10.42 6.59 -21.49
C LYS A 237 10.84 7.16 -20.13
N MET A 238 10.08 8.12 -19.63
CA MET A 238 10.33 8.72 -18.32
C MET A 238 10.10 7.72 -17.19
N GLN A 239 9.00 6.95 -17.26
CA GLN A 239 8.70 5.88 -16.29
C GLN A 239 9.84 4.88 -16.22
N THR A 240 10.29 4.35 -17.37
CA THR A 240 11.41 3.40 -17.43
C THR A 240 12.71 4.01 -16.89
N ALA A 241 13.00 5.26 -17.19
CA ALA A 241 14.20 5.94 -16.69
C ALA A 241 14.17 6.08 -15.16
N MET A 242 13.01 6.45 -14.60
CA MET A 242 12.82 6.56 -13.15
C MET A 242 12.90 5.20 -12.46
N GLU A 243 12.28 4.15 -13.02
CA GLU A 243 12.37 2.79 -12.51
C GLU A 243 13.83 2.29 -12.45
N ASN A 244 14.59 2.48 -13.54
CA ASN A 244 16.00 2.10 -13.59
C ASN A 244 16.84 2.86 -12.55
N LEU A 245 16.60 4.15 -12.34
CA LEU A 245 17.28 4.94 -11.33
C LEU A 245 16.94 4.45 -9.91
N MET A 246 15.67 4.11 -9.67
CA MET A 246 15.17 3.68 -8.37
C MET A 246 15.49 2.21 -8.06
N LEU A 247 15.95 1.40 -9.05
CA LEU A 247 16.57 0.10 -8.76
C LEU A 247 17.75 0.26 -7.81
N ASN A 248 18.47 1.39 -7.91
CA ASN A 248 19.55 1.78 -7.01
C ASN A 248 20.60 0.66 -6.82
N GLU A 249 20.98 0.00 -7.91
CA GLU A 249 21.91 -1.11 -7.89
C GLU A 249 23.25 -0.70 -7.25
N GLY A 250 23.66 -1.46 -6.24
CA GLY A 250 24.89 -1.16 -5.49
C GLY A 250 24.86 0.16 -4.71
N ASP A 251 23.65 0.65 -4.38
CA ASP A 251 23.44 1.94 -3.69
C ASP A 251 24.06 3.15 -4.42
N ALA A 252 24.08 3.08 -5.76
CA ALA A 252 24.79 4.04 -6.62
C ALA A 252 24.27 5.47 -6.53
N TYR A 253 22.95 5.65 -6.28
CA TYR A 253 22.31 6.96 -6.29
C TYR A 253 21.81 7.37 -4.90
N PHE A 254 21.33 6.42 -4.12
CA PHE A 254 20.76 6.65 -2.79
C PHE A 254 21.49 5.76 -1.79
N PRO A 255 22.21 6.33 -0.80
CA PRO A 255 22.80 5.53 0.27
C PRO A 255 21.67 4.88 1.08
N ALA A 256 21.41 3.62 0.79
CA ALA A 256 20.36 2.85 1.43
C ALA A 256 20.93 2.20 2.70
N GLY A 257 20.94 2.94 3.79
CA GLY A 257 21.28 2.40 5.10
C GLY A 257 20.19 1.48 5.63
N TRP A 258 20.59 0.45 6.37
CA TRP A 258 19.69 -0.30 7.24
C TRP A 258 19.61 0.41 8.60
N HIS A 259 18.41 0.47 9.15
CA HIS A 259 18.17 0.97 10.50
C HIS A 259 17.18 0.07 11.23
N GLU A 260 17.29 0.03 12.54
CA GLU A 260 16.36 -0.71 13.38
C GLU A 260 15.11 0.14 13.62
N GLU A 261 13.95 -0.47 13.44
CA GLU A 261 12.65 0.11 13.75
C GLU A 261 11.98 -0.72 14.84
N GLU A 262 11.43 -0.03 15.85
CA GLU A 262 10.67 -0.65 16.92
C GLU A 262 9.21 -0.79 16.49
N VAL A 263 8.65 -2.00 16.59
CA VAL A 263 7.28 -2.33 16.19
C VAL A 263 6.61 -3.20 17.25
N THR A 264 5.27 -3.20 17.29
CA THR A 264 4.51 -4.01 18.25
C THR A 264 4.23 -5.44 17.76
N SER A 265 4.50 -5.72 16.49
CA SER A 265 4.38 -7.05 15.90
C SER A 265 5.37 -7.22 14.75
N ILE A 266 5.81 -8.45 14.51
CA ILE A 266 6.65 -8.84 13.37
C ILE A 266 5.78 -9.62 12.39
N SER A 267 5.90 -9.31 11.11
CA SER A 267 5.29 -10.06 10.00
C SER A 267 6.31 -11.04 9.40
N ASP A 268 5.82 -12.00 8.61
CA ASP A 268 6.69 -12.98 7.93
C ASP A 268 7.66 -12.34 6.92
N ASP A 269 7.35 -11.12 6.46
CA ASP A 269 8.19 -10.37 5.52
C ASP A 269 9.24 -9.49 6.22
N ASP A 270 9.22 -9.39 7.56
CA ASP A 270 10.14 -8.54 8.33
C ASP A 270 11.48 -9.25 8.59
N VAL A 271 12.57 -8.51 8.43
CA VAL A 271 13.90 -8.95 8.86
C VAL A 271 14.08 -8.60 10.34
N GLN A 272 13.71 -9.55 11.21
CA GLN A 272 13.80 -9.34 12.66
C GLN A 272 15.25 -9.16 13.13
N VAL A 273 15.48 -8.19 14.02
CA VAL A 273 16.77 -8.00 14.67
C VAL A 273 16.94 -9.03 15.78
N MET A 274 18.07 -9.71 15.77
CA MET A 274 18.43 -10.73 16.75
C MET A 274 19.55 -10.24 17.67
N ASN A 275 19.53 -10.68 18.91
CA ASN A 275 20.64 -10.54 19.85
C ASN A 275 21.80 -11.48 19.46
N GLU A 276 22.97 -11.30 20.06
CA GLU A 276 24.15 -12.14 19.82
C GLU A 276 23.90 -13.62 20.16
N ASP A 277 22.98 -13.92 21.06
CA ASP A 277 22.60 -15.27 21.46
C ASP A 277 21.56 -15.92 20.53
N GLY A 278 21.15 -15.24 19.45
CA GLY A 278 20.17 -15.71 18.48
C GLY A 278 18.71 -15.56 18.93
N THR A 279 18.44 -14.87 20.04
CA THR A 279 17.08 -14.55 20.46
C THR A 279 16.60 -13.24 19.80
N PRO A 280 15.28 -13.06 19.57
CA PRO A 280 14.74 -11.80 19.08
C PRO A 280 15.07 -10.64 20.00
N LYS A 281 15.54 -9.52 19.41
CA LYS A 281 15.70 -8.28 20.15
C LYS A 281 14.32 -7.70 20.48
N THR A 282 14.05 -7.54 21.79
CA THR A 282 12.77 -7.04 22.30
C THR A 282 12.97 -6.01 23.40
N ARG A 283 11.97 -5.17 23.62
CA ARG A 283 11.86 -4.26 24.77
C ARG A 283 10.43 -4.34 25.31
N THR A 284 10.28 -4.39 26.63
CA THR A 284 8.96 -4.30 27.26
C THR A 284 8.74 -2.86 27.75
N GLY A 285 7.65 -2.26 27.31
CA GLY A 285 7.22 -0.92 27.77
C GLY A 285 6.70 -0.95 29.21
N ASP A 286 6.54 0.22 29.81
CA ASP A 286 6.03 0.38 31.17
C ASP A 286 4.57 -0.10 31.33
N ASP A 287 3.84 -0.19 30.24
CA ASP A 287 2.47 -0.70 30.13
C ASP A 287 2.40 -2.23 29.91
N GLY A 288 3.53 -2.89 29.88
CA GLY A 288 3.65 -4.33 29.61
C GLY A 288 3.64 -4.71 28.12
N THR A 289 3.57 -3.76 27.20
CA THR A 289 3.63 -4.02 25.75
C THR A 289 5.02 -4.49 25.37
N VAL A 290 5.09 -5.62 24.63
CA VAL A 290 6.35 -6.11 24.08
C VAL A 290 6.59 -5.49 22.70
N TYR A 291 7.71 -4.83 22.55
CA TYR A 291 8.19 -4.25 21.29
C TYR A 291 9.28 -5.15 20.72
N TYR A 292 9.23 -5.34 19.42
CA TYR A 292 10.21 -6.07 18.63
C TYR A 292 11.00 -5.10 17.78
N TYR A 293 12.19 -5.48 17.34
CA TYR A 293 13.01 -4.70 16.44
C TYR A 293 13.14 -5.40 15.09
N ARG A 294 12.91 -4.66 14.00
CA ARG A 294 13.14 -5.13 12.64
C ARG A 294 14.15 -4.22 11.92
N ASN A 295 14.92 -4.82 11.03
CA ASN A 295 15.79 -4.06 10.14
C ASN A 295 14.98 -3.52 8.96
N VAL A 296 14.96 -2.22 8.81
CA VAL A 296 14.27 -1.53 7.71
C VAL A 296 15.29 -0.84 6.83
N ARG A 297 15.17 -1.06 5.53
CA ARG A 297 16.00 -0.36 4.55
C ARG A 297 15.40 1.02 4.27
N THR A 298 16.25 2.06 4.26
CA THR A 298 15.84 3.39 3.82
C THR A 298 15.16 3.33 2.47
N GLN A 299 14.03 4.03 2.33
CA GLN A 299 13.23 4.05 1.13
C GLN A 299 13.21 5.47 0.54
N ALA A 300 12.94 5.54 -0.76
CA ALA A 300 12.67 6.79 -1.46
C ALA A 300 11.51 6.58 -2.44
N ALA A 301 10.88 7.69 -2.81
CA ALA A 301 9.84 7.71 -3.84
C ALA A 301 10.08 8.92 -4.76
N MET A 302 9.62 8.82 -5.99
CA MET A 302 9.76 9.87 -6.99
C MET A 302 8.49 9.98 -7.83
N VAL A 303 8.10 11.21 -8.14
CA VAL A 303 6.98 11.50 -9.04
C VAL A 303 7.37 12.66 -9.96
N THR A 304 6.87 12.63 -11.18
CA THR A 304 7.04 13.72 -12.16
C THR A 304 5.68 14.09 -12.71
N LEU A 305 5.35 15.38 -12.64
CA LEU A 305 4.17 15.99 -13.21
C LEU A 305 4.58 16.92 -14.36
N ASP A 306 3.69 17.09 -15.33
CA ASP A 306 3.79 18.23 -16.26
C ASP A 306 3.14 19.49 -15.68
N TYR A 307 3.15 20.55 -16.44
CA TYR A 307 2.61 21.85 -16.01
C TYR A 307 1.07 21.90 -16.02
N ASP A 308 0.42 20.93 -16.64
CA ASP A 308 -1.03 20.78 -16.65
C ASP A 308 -1.55 19.90 -15.49
N GLY A 309 -0.64 19.40 -14.64
CA GLY A 309 -0.96 18.57 -13.48
C GLY A 309 -0.97 17.07 -13.77
N ASN A 310 -0.68 16.65 -14.99
CA ASN A 310 -0.67 15.23 -15.33
C ASN A 310 0.55 14.53 -14.73
N VAL A 311 0.34 13.40 -14.10
CA VAL A 311 1.43 12.53 -13.63
C VAL A 311 2.05 11.81 -14.83
N LEU A 312 3.29 12.13 -15.16
CA LEU A 312 4.01 11.52 -16.28
C LEU A 312 4.77 10.27 -15.90
N ALA A 313 5.22 10.17 -14.67
CA ALA A 313 5.94 9.01 -14.14
C ALA A 313 5.89 8.96 -12.61
N MET A 314 5.90 7.74 -12.05
CA MET A 314 5.82 7.54 -10.61
C MET A 314 6.54 6.25 -10.19
N VAL A 315 7.38 6.34 -9.15
CA VAL A 315 8.01 5.19 -8.50
C VAL A 315 7.91 5.34 -6.99
N GLY A 316 7.30 4.37 -6.33
CA GLY A 316 6.93 4.43 -4.91
C GLY A 316 7.90 3.76 -3.94
N GLY A 317 9.08 3.30 -4.40
CA GLY A 317 10.05 2.65 -3.52
C GLY A 317 11.39 2.40 -4.18
N LEU A 318 12.44 2.18 -3.38
CA LEU A 318 13.76 1.76 -3.84
C LEU A 318 13.82 0.25 -4.07
N GLY A 319 14.60 -0.16 -5.07
CA GLY A 319 14.81 -1.54 -5.43
C GLY A 319 13.76 -2.09 -6.39
N LYS A 320 13.91 -3.36 -6.75
CA LYS A 320 12.99 -4.04 -7.68
C LYS A 320 11.61 -4.22 -7.01
N LYS A 321 10.57 -3.75 -7.68
CA LYS A 321 9.18 -4.01 -7.27
C LYS A 321 8.85 -5.49 -7.48
N THR A 322 8.36 -6.16 -6.47
CA THR A 322 8.12 -7.61 -6.45
C THR A 322 6.65 -8.00 -6.41
N LYS A 323 5.76 -7.07 -6.09
CA LYS A 323 4.31 -7.31 -5.98
C LYS A 323 3.55 -6.14 -6.61
N SER A 324 2.46 -6.43 -7.33
CA SER A 324 1.47 -5.41 -7.75
C SER A 324 0.72 -4.87 -6.54
N LEU A 325 0.18 -3.67 -6.65
CA LEU A 325 -0.56 -2.97 -5.60
C LEU A 325 0.20 -2.91 -4.26
N SER A 326 1.54 -2.87 -4.34
CA SER A 326 2.40 -2.69 -3.17
C SER A 326 2.43 -1.22 -2.74
N LEU A 327 2.87 -0.97 -1.48
CA LEU A 327 2.92 0.36 -0.89
C LEU A 327 3.62 1.37 -1.80
N ASN A 328 2.85 2.33 -2.30
CA ASN A 328 3.32 3.40 -3.18
C ASN A 328 3.56 4.68 -2.37
N ARG A 329 4.80 4.92 -1.97
CA ARG A 329 5.16 6.07 -1.14
C ARG A 329 5.06 7.42 -1.86
N ALA A 330 5.01 7.44 -3.19
CA ALA A 330 4.80 8.66 -3.94
C ALA A 330 3.34 9.15 -3.86
N TYR A 331 2.38 8.22 -3.74
CA TYR A 331 0.95 8.48 -3.85
C TYR A 331 0.19 8.33 -2.52
N SER A 332 0.51 7.33 -1.70
CA SER A 332 -0.31 6.97 -0.54
C SER A 332 0.36 7.21 0.83
N VAL A 333 1.63 7.63 0.87
CA VAL A 333 2.33 7.85 2.14
C VAL A 333 2.62 9.32 2.35
N THR A 334 2.11 9.84 3.47
CA THR A 334 2.37 11.22 3.89
C THR A 334 3.66 11.33 4.70
N ARG A 335 4.35 12.44 4.53
CA ARG A 335 5.54 12.82 5.33
C ARG A 335 5.55 14.32 5.56
N GLN A 336 6.15 14.72 6.68
CA GLN A 336 6.44 16.11 6.95
C GLN A 336 7.24 16.71 5.79
N THR A 337 6.81 17.88 5.32
CA THR A 337 7.44 18.53 4.16
C THR A 337 8.80 19.14 4.48
N GLY A 338 9.07 19.42 5.75
CA GLY A 338 10.24 20.18 6.13
C GLY A 338 10.33 21.50 5.38
N SER A 339 11.53 21.94 5.07
CA SER A 339 11.77 23.23 4.40
C SER A 339 11.21 23.35 2.98
N THR A 340 10.76 22.27 2.37
CA THR A 340 10.16 22.32 1.02
C THR A 340 8.81 23.06 1.01
N ILE A 341 8.14 23.23 2.15
CA ILE A 341 6.91 24.02 2.26
C ILE A 341 7.15 25.54 2.15
N LYS A 342 8.35 26.02 2.46
CA LYS A 342 8.65 27.47 2.57
C LYS A 342 8.22 28.28 1.34
N PRO A 343 8.56 27.86 0.11
CA PRO A 343 8.18 28.62 -1.08
C PRO A 343 6.67 28.79 -1.20
N ILE A 344 5.89 27.72 -1.05
CA ILE A 344 4.43 27.72 -1.22
C ILE A 344 3.69 28.20 0.05
N GLY A 345 4.26 28.01 1.22
CA GLY A 345 3.65 28.42 2.49
C GLY A 345 3.83 29.90 2.79
N ALA A 346 5.06 30.35 2.99
CA ALA A 346 5.33 31.71 3.46
C ALA A 346 5.63 32.69 2.30
N TYR A 347 6.56 32.33 1.41
CA TYR A 347 7.10 33.28 0.45
C TYR A 347 6.11 33.67 -0.64
N ALA A 348 5.39 32.69 -1.22
CA ALA A 348 4.39 32.97 -2.26
C ALA A 348 3.34 33.97 -1.76
N LEU A 349 2.72 33.69 -0.62
CA LEU A 349 1.70 34.57 -0.05
C LEU A 349 2.27 35.91 0.44
N GLY A 350 3.46 35.92 1.00
CA GLY A 350 4.10 37.17 1.43
C GLY A 350 4.33 38.14 0.25
N ILE A 351 4.69 37.60 -0.92
CA ILE A 351 4.86 38.38 -2.16
C ILE A 351 3.51 38.73 -2.77
N GLU A 352 2.58 37.80 -2.86
CA GLU A 352 1.24 38.00 -3.40
C GLU A 352 0.48 39.10 -2.65
N TYR A 353 0.57 39.11 -1.34
CA TYR A 353 -0.06 40.16 -0.52
C TYR A 353 0.70 41.48 -0.47
N GLY A 354 1.83 41.57 -1.20
CA GLY A 354 2.69 42.77 -1.20
C GLY A 354 3.35 43.09 0.13
N LEU A 355 3.38 42.15 1.05
CA LEU A 355 4.03 42.32 2.37
C LEU A 355 5.55 42.33 2.27
N VAL A 356 6.10 41.58 1.33
CA VAL A 356 7.51 41.49 1.03
C VAL A 356 7.74 41.39 -0.50
N ASN A 357 8.96 41.69 -0.94
CA ASN A 357 9.44 41.44 -2.29
C ASN A 357 10.85 40.84 -2.23
N TRP A 358 11.41 40.43 -3.36
CA TRP A 358 12.71 39.77 -3.40
C TRP A 358 13.87 40.58 -2.81
N SER A 359 13.75 41.91 -2.81
CA SER A 359 14.75 42.84 -2.25
C SER A 359 14.46 43.27 -0.83
N THR A 360 13.35 42.84 -0.24
CA THR A 360 13.01 43.17 1.15
C THR A 360 14.08 42.68 2.08
N MET A 361 14.66 43.59 2.87
CA MET A 361 15.67 43.26 3.87
C MET A 361 15.01 42.76 5.14
N LEU A 362 15.40 41.57 5.59
CA LEU A 362 14.91 40.96 6.81
C LEU A 362 16.09 40.57 7.70
N ASN A 363 15.94 40.79 8.98
CA ASN A 363 16.98 40.48 9.94
C ASN A 363 17.08 38.98 10.23
N ASN A 364 18.28 38.42 10.11
CA ASN A 364 18.58 37.01 10.40
C ASN A 364 18.81 36.82 11.90
N SER A 365 17.81 37.13 12.70
CA SER A 365 17.82 36.89 14.15
C SER A 365 16.62 36.03 14.54
N PRO A 366 16.68 35.33 15.66
CA PRO A 366 15.56 34.56 16.17
C PRO A 366 14.36 35.44 16.49
N LEU A 367 13.18 34.87 16.43
CA LEU A 367 11.96 35.43 17.02
C LEU A 367 11.78 34.85 18.43
N TYR A 368 11.08 35.61 19.26
CA TYR A 368 10.67 35.14 20.59
C TYR A 368 9.18 34.84 20.53
N LEU A 369 8.80 33.57 20.59
CA LEU A 369 7.40 33.19 20.63
C LEU A 369 6.80 33.41 22.02
N LYS A 370 5.73 34.16 22.07
CA LYS A 370 4.80 34.26 23.19
C LYS A 370 3.56 33.43 22.86
N GLN A 371 3.25 32.50 23.69
CA GLN A 371 1.96 31.80 23.91
C GLN A 371 2.13 30.27 23.87
N ASP A 372 1.78 29.66 25.01
CA ASP A 372 1.63 28.21 25.24
C ASP A 372 2.81 27.26 25.00
N MET A 373 3.88 27.71 24.37
CA MET A 373 5.14 26.98 24.30
C MET A 373 6.16 27.62 25.23
N VAL A 374 6.62 26.85 26.19
CA VAL A 374 7.75 27.28 27.04
C VAL A 374 9.01 27.13 26.21
N ILE A 375 9.50 28.27 25.72
CA ILE A 375 10.77 28.35 25.03
C ILE A 375 11.83 28.67 26.09
N ARG A 376 12.80 27.78 26.25
CA ARG A 376 13.88 27.94 27.22
C ARG A 376 14.92 28.91 26.71
N ASP A 377 15.08 30.04 27.40
CA ASP A 377 16.32 30.79 27.32
C ASP A 377 17.33 30.15 28.31
N GLU A 378 18.35 29.47 27.77
CA GLU A 378 19.31 28.73 28.58
C GLU A 378 20.13 29.66 29.51
N GLU A 379 20.43 30.86 29.05
CA GLU A 379 21.18 31.84 29.86
C GLU A 379 20.29 32.35 31.01
N TYR A 380 19.04 32.70 30.71
CA TYR A 380 18.06 33.06 31.71
C TYR A 380 17.81 31.94 32.71
N CYS A 381 17.59 30.72 32.23
CA CYS A 381 17.38 29.56 33.11
C CYS A 381 18.58 29.27 34.00
N ARG A 382 19.79 29.38 33.48
CA ARG A 382 21.03 29.24 34.28
C ARG A 382 21.14 30.31 35.35
N LYS A 383 20.92 31.57 34.98
CA LYS A 383 21.02 32.73 35.89
C LYS A 383 20.01 32.67 37.00
N ASN A 384 18.84 32.11 36.76
CA ASN A 384 17.74 32.06 37.72
C ASN A 384 17.56 30.67 38.36
N GLY A 385 18.48 29.74 38.18
CA GLY A 385 18.45 28.42 38.80
C GLY A 385 17.33 27.48 38.28
N LEU A 386 16.88 27.71 37.04
CA LEU A 386 15.76 26.99 36.45
C LEU A 386 16.21 25.80 35.58
N MET A 387 17.50 25.51 35.53
CA MET A 387 18.05 24.41 34.76
C MET A 387 17.52 23.06 35.29
N GLY A 388 17.06 22.21 34.37
CA GLY A 388 16.49 20.88 34.70
C GLY A 388 15.02 20.87 35.03
N MET A 389 14.34 22.04 35.08
CA MET A 389 12.89 22.07 35.19
C MET A 389 12.20 21.59 33.94
N SER A 390 11.06 20.91 34.11
CA SER A 390 10.20 20.51 33.00
C SER A 390 9.51 21.72 32.37
N ASP A 391 9.04 21.59 31.13
CA ASP A 391 8.31 22.65 30.44
C ASP A 391 7.06 23.11 31.21
N THR A 392 6.38 22.17 31.88
CA THR A 392 5.23 22.50 32.74
C THR A 392 5.64 23.38 33.91
N GLN A 393 6.77 23.11 34.54
CA GLN A 393 7.29 23.93 35.65
C GLN A 393 7.76 25.30 35.16
N LEU A 394 8.39 25.36 33.98
CA LEU A 394 8.87 26.60 33.37
C LEU A 394 7.74 27.55 32.95
N LYS A 395 6.52 27.04 32.69
CA LYS A 395 5.33 27.85 32.38
C LYS A 395 5.02 28.90 33.46
N ALA A 396 5.43 28.63 34.70
CA ALA A 396 5.26 29.59 35.83
C ALA A 396 6.25 30.77 35.75
N TYR A 397 7.27 30.73 34.88
CA TYR A 397 8.30 31.76 34.77
C TYR A 397 8.15 32.52 33.45
N PRO A 398 7.53 33.72 33.43
CA PRO A 398 7.17 34.42 32.19
C PRO A 398 8.37 34.87 31.34
N ASN A 399 9.59 34.78 31.85
CA ASN A 399 10.83 35.14 31.17
C ASN A 399 11.75 33.93 30.85
N ALA A 400 11.27 32.70 31.08
CA ALA A 400 11.99 31.48 30.72
C ALA A 400 11.93 31.20 29.21
N TRP A 401 12.31 32.16 28.42
CA TRP A 401 12.20 32.14 26.96
C TRP A 401 13.43 31.52 26.30
N ARG A 402 13.21 30.88 25.19
CA ARG A 402 14.26 30.38 24.32
C ARG A 402 14.14 31.01 22.93
N SER A 403 15.28 31.40 22.35
CA SER A 403 15.33 31.83 20.95
C SER A 403 14.76 30.76 20.03
N TRP A 404 13.97 31.17 19.03
CA TRP A 404 13.34 30.31 18.03
C TRP A 404 13.14 31.11 16.73
N PRO A 405 13.21 30.52 15.54
CA PRO A 405 13.66 29.14 15.27
C PRO A 405 15.19 29.03 15.22
N ARG A 406 15.71 27.78 15.23
CA ARG A 406 17.09 27.51 14.85
C ARG A 406 17.18 27.31 13.33
N ASN A 407 18.23 27.85 12.72
CA ASN A 407 18.61 27.51 11.35
C ASN A 407 19.26 26.11 11.28
N TYR A 408 19.40 25.57 10.07
CA TYR A 408 20.16 24.34 9.86
C TYR A 408 21.58 24.52 10.43
N GLY A 409 22.10 23.51 11.10
CA GLY A 409 23.39 23.61 11.85
C GLY A 409 23.26 24.15 13.28
N GLY A 410 22.02 24.43 13.76
CA GLY A 410 21.74 24.72 15.16
C GLY A 410 21.95 26.17 15.61
N ASN A 411 22.31 27.09 14.71
CA ASN A 411 22.50 28.49 15.03
C ASN A 411 21.19 29.29 14.97
N TYR A 412 21.17 30.42 15.67
CA TYR A 412 20.00 31.32 15.72
C TYR A 412 20.11 32.51 14.75
N GLY A 413 21.01 32.43 13.74
CA GLY A 413 21.34 33.55 12.88
C GLY A 413 22.45 34.43 13.45
N ASP A 414 22.81 35.43 12.68
CA ASP A 414 23.97 36.31 12.94
C ASP A 414 23.57 37.78 13.11
N ASN A 415 22.28 38.07 13.25
CA ASN A 415 21.68 39.40 13.32
C ASN A 415 22.00 40.29 12.10
N SER A 416 22.43 39.73 10.98
CA SER A 416 22.61 40.48 9.73
C SER A 416 21.27 40.71 9.03
N ASP A 417 21.16 41.84 8.32
CA ASP A 417 20.04 42.06 7.41
C ASP A 417 20.36 41.44 6.06
N LEU A 418 19.44 40.57 5.59
CA LEU A 418 19.59 39.84 4.34
C LEU A 418 18.38 40.06 3.44
N PRO A 419 18.57 40.19 2.12
CA PRO A 419 17.46 40.25 1.19
C PRO A 419 16.70 38.93 1.17
N LEU A 420 15.39 38.99 0.94
CA LEU A 420 14.48 37.83 0.98
C LEU A 420 14.99 36.65 0.16
N TRP A 421 15.45 36.89 -1.08
CA TRP A 421 15.99 35.85 -1.96
C TRP A 421 17.15 35.07 -1.34
N ASN A 422 18.01 35.74 -0.55
CA ASN A 422 19.15 35.11 0.12
C ASN A 422 18.66 34.20 1.26
N GLY A 423 17.63 34.64 2.00
CA GLY A 423 16.96 33.85 3.02
C GLY A 423 16.37 32.56 2.48
N LEU A 424 15.70 32.61 1.31
CA LEU A 424 15.18 31.46 0.63
C LEU A 424 16.29 30.54 0.09
N ALA A 425 17.27 31.09 -0.63
CA ALA A 425 18.37 30.33 -1.21
C ALA A 425 19.17 29.53 -0.16
N ARG A 426 19.32 30.08 1.04
CA ARG A 426 19.99 29.45 2.18
C ARG A 426 19.04 28.66 3.07
N SER A 427 17.76 28.64 2.72
CA SER A 427 16.70 27.97 3.50
C SER A 427 16.67 28.39 4.98
N LEU A 428 16.90 29.70 5.26
CA LEU A 428 16.96 30.18 6.64
C LEU A 428 15.58 30.14 7.30
N ASN A 429 15.48 29.46 8.43
CA ASN A 429 14.26 29.36 9.21
C ASN A 429 13.85 30.70 9.81
N THR A 430 14.83 31.48 10.28
CA THR A 430 14.62 32.82 10.84
C THR A 430 13.94 33.79 9.86
N ILE A 431 14.39 33.80 8.61
CA ILE A 431 13.80 34.63 7.56
C ILE A 431 12.40 34.12 7.16
N ALA A 432 12.26 32.80 6.93
CA ALA A 432 11.01 32.20 6.53
C ALA A 432 9.90 32.45 7.58
N ILE A 433 10.20 32.29 8.86
CA ILE A 433 9.25 32.53 9.94
C ILE A 433 8.83 33.98 10.03
N ARG A 434 9.73 34.94 9.79
CA ARG A 434 9.38 36.37 9.75
C ARG A 434 8.37 36.68 8.63
N VAL A 435 8.56 36.08 7.46
CA VAL A 435 7.58 36.20 6.36
C VAL A 435 6.26 35.55 6.74
N GLY A 436 6.31 34.33 7.30
CA GLY A 436 5.13 33.60 7.74
C GLY A 436 4.34 34.34 8.86
N ASP A 437 5.06 35.02 9.76
CA ASP A 437 4.44 35.84 10.82
C ASP A 437 3.71 37.06 10.22
N LEU A 438 4.30 37.71 9.21
CA LEU A 438 3.63 38.80 8.48
C LEU A 438 2.38 38.33 7.74
N VAL A 439 2.39 37.15 7.14
CA VAL A 439 1.24 36.57 6.44
C VAL A 439 0.17 36.07 7.41
N GLY A 440 0.62 35.49 8.52
CA GLY A 440 -0.22 34.83 9.50
C GLY A 440 -0.45 33.34 9.22
N ALA A 441 -0.22 32.50 10.23
CA ALA A 441 -0.30 31.04 10.09
C ALA A 441 -1.64 30.53 9.56
N SER A 442 -2.77 31.13 10.01
CA SER A 442 -4.11 30.77 9.52
C SER A 442 -4.33 31.07 8.04
N ASN A 443 -3.77 32.19 7.53
CA ASN A 443 -3.85 32.51 6.12
C ASN A 443 -3.04 31.52 5.28
N ILE A 444 -1.86 31.15 5.75
CA ILE A 444 -1.02 30.13 5.10
C ILE A 444 -1.77 28.79 5.10
N PHE A 445 -2.29 28.36 6.24
CA PHE A 445 -3.05 27.11 6.34
C PHE A 445 -4.23 27.08 5.37
N ASN A 446 -5.06 28.13 5.38
CA ASN A 446 -6.21 28.21 4.47
C ASN A 446 -5.81 28.14 3.01
N PHE A 447 -4.70 28.75 2.63
CA PHE A 447 -4.20 28.69 1.27
C PHE A 447 -3.71 27.29 0.91
N VAL A 448 -2.83 26.67 1.70
CA VAL A 448 -2.28 25.36 1.37
C VAL A 448 -3.32 24.24 1.48
N TYR A 449 -4.28 24.36 2.40
CA TYR A 449 -5.33 23.38 2.59
C TYR A 449 -6.44 23.50 1.55
N ASN A 450 -7.04 24.72 1.39
CA ASN A 450 -8.21 24.90 0.54
C ASN A 450 -7.87 25.19 -0.92
N THR A 451 -6.77 25.94 -1.21
CA THR A 451 -6.41 26.33 -2.57
C THR A 451 -5.45 25.34 -3.20
N LEU A 452 -4.42 24.91 -2.48
CA LEU A 452 -3.47 23.92 -2.98
C LEU A 452 -3.92 22.48 -2.72
N GLN A 453 -5.05 22.29 -2.04
CA GLN A 453 -5.68 20.99 -1.75
C GLN A 453 -4.73 19.98 -1.05
N LEU A 454 -3.93 20.49 -0.11
CA LEU A 454 -3.14 19.61 0.76
C LEU A 454 -4.02 19.10 1.91
N ASP A 455 -4.99 18.27 1.56
CA ASP A 455 -6.12 17.83 2.40
C ASP A 455 -5.74 16.86 3.53
N THR A 456 -4.52 16.32 3.50
CA THR A 456 -3.97 15.48 4.58
C THR A 456 -3.47 16.27 5.79
N LEU A 457 -3.48 17.60 5.73
CA LEU A 457 -3.16 18.48 6.86
C LEU A 457 -4.31 18.48 7.88
N ASP A 458 -3.97 18.50 9.16
CA ASP A 458 -4.97 18.51 10.25
C ASP A 458 -5.31 19.95 10.67
N PRO A 459 -6.57 20.41 10.45
CA PRO A 459 -6.99 21.75 10.84
C PRO A 459 -6.89 22.04 12.36
N SER A 460 -6.84 21.00 13.19
CA SER A 460 -6.77 21.17 14.65
C SER A 460 -5.35 21.34 15.17
N SER A 461 -4.35 20.80 14.47
CA SER A 461 -2.97 20.75 14.94
C SER A 461 -1.94 21.41 14.02
N ASP A 462 -2.27 21.60 12.73
CA ASP A 462 -1.30 22.09 11.73
C ASP A 462 -1.39 23.63 11.50
N VAL A 463 -2.33 24.34 12.14
CA VAL A 463 -2.47 25.79 12.04
C VAL A 463 -1.43 26.50 12.92
N GLY A 464 -0.16 26.46 12.51
CA GLY A 464 0.92 27.09 13.26
C GLY A 464 2.11 27.45 12.36
N LEU A 465 2.92 28.43 12.78
CA LEU A 465 4.09 28.84 12.00
C LEU A 465 5.12 27.70 11.83
N ALA A 466 5.29 26.85 12.84
CA ALA A 466 6.19 25.72 12.75
C ALA A 466 5.72 24.72 11.70
N GLN A 467 4.42 24.42 11.67
CA GLN A 467 3.81 23.49 10.73
C GLN A 467 3.78 24.07 9.31
N MET A 468 3.32 25.30 9.17
CA MET A 468 3.05 25.91 7.86
C MET A 468 4.26 26.55 7.20
N VAL A 469 5.31 26.82 7.93
CA VAL A 469 6.53 27.50 7.40
C VAL A 469 7.76 26.60 7.45
N MET A 470 7.90 25.78 8.48
CA MET A 470 9.06 24.89 8.61
C MET A 470 8.72 23.42 8.28
N GLY A 471 7.45 23.12 8.04
CA GLY A 471 7.01 21.81 7.58
C GLY A 471 7.02 20.73 8.63
N SER A 472 6.73 21.07 9.88
CA SER A 472 6.58 20.10 10.99
C SER A 472 5.12 19.70 11.20
N GLN A 473 4.43 19.37 10.11
CA GLN A 473 3.03 18.95 10.12
C GLN A 473 2.84 17.63 10.88
N THR A 474 1.63 17.38 11.38
CA THR A 474 1.27 16.19 12.13
C THR A 474 1.40 14.91 11.28
N HIS A 475 0.77 14.90 10.12
CA HIS A 475 0.84 13.79 9.17
C HIS A 475 1.70 14.11 7.95
N GLY A 476 1.75 15.38 7.55
CA GLY A 476 2.39 15.86 6.34
C GLY A 476 1.58 15.59 5.08
N VAL A 477 2.24 15.53 3.93
CA VAL A 477 1.61 15.36 2.62
C VAL A 477 2.33 14.31 1.79
N THR A 478 1.68 13.81 0.73
CA THR A 478 2.31 12.90 -0.22
C THR A 478 3.25 13.66 -1.17
N PRO A 479 4.28 13.01 -1.72
CA PRO A 479 5.12 13.61 -2.76
C PRO A 479 4.33 14.13 -3.96
N THR A 480 3.29 13.40 -4.38
CA THR A 480 2.43 13.81 -5.52
C THR A 480 1.67 15.10 -5.20
N ALA A 481 1.02 15.20 -4.05
CA ALA A 481 0.30 16.39 -3.65
C ALA A 481 1.23 17.61 -3.51
N LEU A 482 2.43 17.41 -2.92
CA LEU A 482 3.41 18.48 -2.82
C LEU A 482 3.91 18.95 -4.19
N ALA A 483 4.19 18.02 -5.11
CA ALA A 483 4.61 18.37 -6.47
C ALA A 483 3.51 19.15 -7.21
N ALA A 484 2.24 18.75 -7.07
CA ALA A 484 1.10 19.47 -7.62
C ALA A 484 1.00 20.90 -7.05
N ALA A 485 1.20 21.06 -5.73
CA ALA A 485 1.16 22.38 -5.09
C ALA A 485 2.23 23.36 -5.61
N PHE A 486 3.37 22.85 -6.10
CA PHE A 486 4.42 23.69 -6.71
C PHE A 486 4.08 24.24 -8.09
N GLN A 487 3.00 23.79 -8.73
CA GLN A 487 2.57 24.33 -10.02
C GLN A 487 2.13 25.79 -9.97
N ILE A 488 1.89 26.37 -8.78
CA ILE A 488 1.60 27.80 -8.64
C ILE A 488 2.72 28.72 -9.13
N PHE A 489 3.91 28.19 -9.38
CA PHE A 489 5.05 28.96 -9.86
C PHE A 489 5.21 28.91 -11.39
N TYR A 490 4.24 28.33 -12.07
CA TYR A 490 4.23 28.24 -13.54
C TYR A 490 3.30 29.27 -14.20
#